data_652f10b05c723f712b13a1d74c01513c
#
_entry.id   652f10b05c723f712b13a1d74c01513c
#
_cell.length_a   1.000
_cell.length_b   1.000
_cell.length_c   1.000
_cell.angle_alpha   90.00
_cell.angle_beta   90.00
_cell.angle_gamma   90.00
#
_symmetry.space_group_name_H-M   'P 1'
#
loop_
_entity.id
_entity.type
_entity.pdbx_description
1 polymer ?
#
loop_
_entity_poly.entity_id
_entity_poly.type
_entity_poly.pdbx_seq_one_letter_code
_entity_poly.pdbx_strand_id
1 'polypeptide(L)'
;MTEDLGFTRSGYALVSTIAALMMAFMSPFIGKIMSKPYMHKALVVCMIGNCLAYYCYSFASTLPQFYVTAACIGFFECGSTMIPVSVLITNWFRKKRGLVMSIAMVGSSIGGTILSPIIGNLIASQGWRFTYKAVGITRLVILVPLVLLVIRRTPADMGTKAYGADEEGETGKARKTEREWNVSLKEVKKKPMFWCFVLGCTLISATAAVITQIPASVMDAGYATTTAASIASLYLFIAIPGKLVLGHIYDRYGVKAGILFGNTMFFLSVICLIFIKHQPFLYLMAILFGFGTCIGTVSAPVITSGIFGTKHYAEIYGFLSLFPSVGYALGGPLIASAYDLTGSYNIAWIIVAALSIVMTAFLLYSYRVSRVCIKEQEKTADRAKNTMQ
;
A
#
# COMPACT_ATOMS: atom_id res chain seq x y z
N MET A 1 27.54 4.30 -7.40
CA MET A 1 27.14 5.55 -6.71
C MET A 1 27.84 5.70 -5.36
N THR A 2 27.72 4.77 -4.42
CA THR A 2 28.49 4.79 -3.15
C THR A 2 30.00 4.72 -3.41
N GLU A 3 30.42 3.90 -4.34
CA GLU A 3 31.83 3.77 -4.77
C GLU A 3 32.33 5.02 -5.47
N ASP A 4 31.52 5.64 -6.35
CA ASP A 4 31.90 6.85 -7.11
C ASP A 4 32.09 8.08 -6.21
N LEU A 5 31.37 8.15 -5.09
CA LEU A 5 31.37 9.30 -4.19
C LEU A 5 32.07 9.02 -2.85
N GLY A 6 32.60 7.83 -2.65
CA GLY A 6 33.31 7.44 -1.43
C GLY A 6 32.42 7.39 -0.16
N PHE A 7 31.11 7.19 -0.32
CA PHE A 7 30.19 7.14 0.81
C PHE A 7 30.17 5.76 1.48
N THR A 8 30.00 5.76 2.82
CA THR A 8 29.74 4.52 3.53
C THR A 8 28.37 3.96 3.14
N ARG A 9 28.25 2.63 3.08
CA ARG A 9 26.96 1.97 2.78
C ARG A 9 25.87 2.35 3.77
N SER A 10 26.20 2.49 5.05
CA SER A 10 25.27 2.94 6.09
C SER A 10 24.82 4.39 5.91
N GLY A 11 25.74 5.30 5.60
CA GLY A 11 25.41 6.71 5.32
C GLY A 11 24.48 6.86 4.13
N TYR A 12 24.69 6.07 3.07
CA TYR A 12 23.79 6.08 1.91
C TYR A 12 22.45 5.38 2.19
N ALA A 13 22.39 4.35 3.01
CA ALA A 13 21.14 3.70 3.38
C ALA A 13 20.19 4.65 4.14
N LEU A 14 20.72 5.64 4.88
CA LEU A 14 19.93 6.68 5.53
C LEU A 14 19.13 7.54 4.54
N VAL A 15 19.56 7.67 3.28
CA VAL A 15 18.84 8.41 2.24
C VAL A 15 17.43 7.85 2.04
N SER A 16 17.31 6.53 1.87
CA SER A 16 16.01 5.88 1.71
C SER A 16 15.19 5.92 3.00
N THR A 17 15.83 5.81 4.15
CA THR A 17 15.16 5.92 5.46
C THR A 17 14.57 7.32 5.66
N ILE A 18 15.31 8.38 5.34
CA ILE A 18 14.82 9.77 5.45
C ILE A 18 13.63 10.00 4.52
N ALA A 19 13.69 9.52 3.27
CA ALA A 19 12.56 9.62 2.34
C ALA A 19 11.31 8.90 2.88
N ALA A 20 11.46 7.67 3.38
CA ALA A 20 10.37 6.90 3.95
C ALA A 20 9.77 7.54 5.21
N LEU A 21 10.60 8.04 6.12
CA LEU A 21 10.14 8.75 7.32
C LEU A 21 9.43 10.06 6.98
N MET A 22 9.95 10.83 6.02
CA MET A 22 9.29 12.06 5.58
C MET A 22 7.94 11.76 4.93
N MET A 23 7.85 10.73 4.09
CA MET A 23 6.59 10.26 3.50
C MET A 23 5.59 9.84 4.59
N ALA A 24 6.04 9.07 5.58
CA ALA A 24 5.21 8.65 6.70
C ALA A 24 4.69 9.85 7.51
N PHE A 25 5.59 10.75 7.90
CA PHE A 25 5.24 11.93 8.71
C PHE A 25 4.29 12.89 7.97
N MET A 26 4.42 13.03 6.66
CA MET A 26 3.58 13.91 5.86
C MET A 26 2.21 13.30 5.52
N SER A 27 2.03 12.00 5.63
CA SER A 27 0.79 11.32 5.22
C SER A 27 -0.49 11.84 5.88
N PRO A 28 -0.54 12.21 7.18
CA PRO A 28 -1.74 12.79 7.78
C PRO A 28 -2.07 14.19 7.24
N PHE A 29 -1.04 14.98 6.92
CA PHE A 29 -1.23 16.32 6.37
C PHE A 29 -1.73 16.24 4.92
N ILE A 30 -1.12 15.38 4.12
CA ILE A 30 -1.55 15.11 2.74
C ILE A 30 -2.98 14.57 2.72
N GLY A 31 -3.35 13.65 3.62
CA GLY A 31 -4.72 13.16 3.73
C GLY A 31 -5.75 14.28 3.95
N LYS A 32 -5.44 15.27 4.80
CA LYS A 32 -6.26 16.46 5.00
C LYS A 32 -6.33 17.34 3.74
N ILE A 33 -5.22 17.53 3.06
CA ILE A 33 -5.17 18.32 1.82
C ILE A 33 -6.01 17.62 0.74
N MET A 34 -5.90 16.31 0.61
CA MET A 34 -6.64 15.53 -0.39
C MET A 34 -8.15 15.44 -0.12
N SER A 35 -8.62 15.75 1.09
CA SER A 35 -10.05 15.86 1.38
C SER A 35 -10.68 17.17 0.87
N LYS A 36 -9.88 18.19 0.56
CA LYS A 36 -10.33 19.54 0.22
C LYS A 36 -10.65 19.72 -1.27
N PRO A 37 -11.46 20.74 -1.65
CA PRO A 37 -11.77 21.02 -3.06
C PRO A 37 -10.56 21.25 -3.96
N TYR A 38 -9.46 21.76 -3.42
CA TYR A 38 -8.20 22.00 -4.15
C TYR A 38 -7.29 20.78 -4.27
N MET A 39 -7.80 19.56 -4.01
CA MET A 39 -7.06 18.28 -4.14
C MET A 39 -6.31 18.17 -5.48
N HIS A 40 -6.98 18.50 -6.59
CA HIS A 40 -6.36 18.41 -7.92
C HIS A 40 -5.13 19.32 -8.04
N LYS A 41 -5.22 20.57 -7.57
CA LYS A 41 -4.08 21.50 -7.56
C LYS A 41 -2.94 20.98 -6.68
N ALA A 42 -3.26 20.46 -5.51
CA ALA A 42 -2.28 19.88 -4.61
C ALA A 42 -1.59 18.64 -5.23
N LEU A 43 -2.32 17.77 -5.92
CA LEU A 43 -1.77 16.63 -6.64
C LEU A 43 -0.77 17.08 -7.72
N VAL A 44 -1.13 18.10 -8.51
CA VAL A 44 -0.25 18.66 -9.54
C VAL A 44 1.02 19.23 -8.93
N VAL A 45 0.91 20.01 -7.85
CA VAL A 45 2.07 20.59 -7.15
C VAL A 45 2.96 19.47 -6.58
N CYS A 46 2.39 18.44 -5.95
CA CYS A 46 3.16 17.31 -5.45
C CYS A 46 3.84 16.54 -6.59
N MET A 47 3.16 16.35 -7.73
CA MET A 47 3.73 15.67 -8.89
C MET A 47 4.91 16.43 -9.47
N ILE A 48 4.76 17.74 -9.70
CA ILE A 48 5.84 18.60 -10.19
C ILE A 48 7.00 18.61 -9.19
N GLY A 49 6.71 18.80 -7.91
CA GLY A 49 7.73 18.79 -6.86
C GLY A 49 8.49 17.47 -6.77
N ASN A 50 7.81 16.35 -6.94
CA ASN A 50 8.44 15.03 -6.98
C ASN A 50 9.37 14.89 -8.20
N CYS A 51 8.92 15.30 -9.40
CA CYS A 51 9.75 15.27 -10.61
C CYS A 51 11.00 16.15 -10.47
N LEU A 52 10.85 17.36 -9.92
CA LEU A 52 11.96 18.28 -9.66
C LEU A 52 12.92 17.73 -8.59
N ALA A 53 12.40 17.09 -7.55
CA ALA A 53 13.22 16.47 -6.52
C ALA A 53 14.10 15.34 -7.08
N TYR A 54 13.55 14.47 -7.96
CA TYR A 54 14.34 13.47 -8.68
C TYR A 54 15.38 14.11 -9.61
N TYR A 55 15.03 15.19 -10.29
CA TYR A 55 15.98 15.93 -11.12
C TYR A 55 17.11 16.56 -10.28
N CYS A 56 16.77 17.22 -9.17
CA CYS A 56 17.74 17.80 -8.25
C CYS A 56 18.65 16.77 -7.58
N TYR A 57 18.14 15.56 -7.32
CA TYR A 57 18.92 14.45 -6.78
C TYR A 57 20.17 14.13 -7.63
N SER A 58 20.10 14.36 -8.95
CA SER A 58 21.22 14.15 -9.87
C SER A 58 22.39 15.09 -9.67
N PHE A 59 22.20 16.22 -9.03
CA PHE A 59 23.25 17.24 -8.77
C PHE A 59 23.91 17.04 -7.39
N ALA A 60 23.34 16.20 -6.54
CA ALA A 60 23.90 15.95 -5.21
C ALA A 60 25.30 15.33 -5.30
N SER A 61 26.20 15.85 -4.49
CA SER A 61 27.60 15.39 -4.41
C SER A 61 28.03 15.08 -2.98
N THR A 62 27.27 15.52 -1.96
CA THR A 62 27.56 15.29 -0.55
C THR A 62 26.38 14.59 0.14
N LEU A 63 26.64 13.82 1.19
CA LEU A 63 25.58 13.14 1.96
C LEU A 63 24.46 14.06 2.44
N PRO A 64 24.74 15.28 3.01
CA PRO A 64 23.67 16.19 3.39
C PRO A 64 22.76 16.61 2.24
N GLN A 65 23.31 16.82 1.01
CA GLN A 65 22.51 17.13 -0.16
C GLN A 65 21.59 15.97 -0.54
N PHE A 66 22.08 14.72 -0.44
CA PHE A 66 21.25 13.53 -0.62
C PHE A 66 20.15 13.44 0.43
N TYR A 67 20.40 13.76 1.68
CA TYR A 67 19.39 13.75 2.74
C TYR A 67 18.30 14.78 2.50
N VAL A 68 18.66 16.00 2.11
CA VAL A 68 17.69 17.06 1.81
C VAL A 68 16.84 16.69 0.59
N THR A 69 17.47 16.23 -0.50
CA THR A 69 16.73 15.83 -1.71
C THR A 69 15.86 14.61 -1.45
N ALA A 70 16.31 13.65 -0.65
CA ALA A 70 15.49 12.49 -0.22
C ALA A 70 14.28 12.91 0.62
N ALA A 71 14.46 13.86 1.53
CA ALA A 71 13.35 14.44 2.29
C ALA A 71 12.33 15.11 1.37
N CYS A 72 12.77 15.87 0.37
CA CYS A 72 11.89 16.46 -0.66
C CYS A 72 11.17 15.38 -1.47
N ILE A 73 11.88 14.32 -1.90
CA ILE A 73 11.26 13.18 -2.60
C ILE A 73 10.15 12.58 -1.74
N GLY A 74 10.44 12.22 -0.48
CA GLY A 74 9.45 11.61 0.42
C GLY A 74 8.24 12.52 0.68
N PHE A 75 8.46 13.83 0.84
CA PHE A 75 7.39 14.81 0.99
C PHE A 75 6.44 14.83 -0.20
N PHE A 76 6.96 15.02 -1.41
CA PHE A 76 6.15 15.13 -2.61
C PHE A 76 5.59 13.78 -3.07
N GLU A 77 6.31 12.69 -2.85
CA GLU A 77 5.86 11.34 -3.22
C GLU A 77 4.62 10.92 -2.43
N CYS A 78 4.52 11.30 -1.16
CA CYS A 78 3.33 11.08 -0.34
C CYS A 78 2.05 11.63 -1.00
N GLY A 79 2.15 12.82 -1.62
CA GLY A 79 1.01 13.48 -2.29
C GLY A 79 0.81 13.11 -3.76
N SER A 80 1.66 12.28 -4.33
CA SER A 80 1.59 11.89 -5.75
C SER A 80 1.39 10.40 -6.00
N THR A 81 1.35 9.56 -4.95
CA THR A 81 1.25 8.10 -5.09
C THR A 81 -0.03 7.54 -4.49
N MET A 82 0.06 6.75 -3.42
CA MET A 82 -1.00 5.89 -2.91
C MET A 82 -2.22 6.64 -2.37
N ILE A 83 -2.00 7.75 -1.65
CA ILE A 83 -3.10 8.49 -1.02
C ILE A 83 -4.03 9.09 -2.08
N PRO A 84 -3.56 9.91 -3.05
CA PRO A 84 -4.46 10.46 -4.05
C PRO A 84 -5.09 9.39 -4.93
N VAL A 85 -4.38 8.32 -5.30
CA VAL A 85 -4.93 7.22 -6.09
C VAL A 85 -6.12 6.57 -5.38
N SER A 86 -5.97 6.25 -4.10
CA SER A 86 -7.05 5.63 -3.32
C SER A 86 -8.23 6.57 -3.09
N VAL A 87 -7.99 7.88 -2.90
CA VAL A 87 -9.05 8.89 -2.79
C VAL A 87 -9.81 9.03 -4.11
N LEU A 88 -9.11 9.11 -5.24
CA LEU A 88 -9.74 9.19 -6.56
C LEU A 88 -10.61 7.97 -6.83
N ILE A 89 -10.10 6.76 -6.61
CA ILE A 89 -10.87 5.53 -6.81
C ILE A 89 -12.12 5.53 -5.91
N THR A 90 -11.99 5.95 -4.66
CA THR A 90 -13.12 6.02 -3.72
C THR A 90 -14.17 7.03 -4.16
N ASN A 91 -13.78 8.15 -4.79
CA ASN A 91 -14.70 9.16 -5.31
C ASN A 91 -15.41 8.75 -6.59
N TRP A 92 -14.70 8.06 -7.50
CA TRP A 92 -15.21 7.72 -8.83
C TRP A 92 -15.99 6.41 -8.88
N PHE A 93 -15.72 5.48 -7.96
CA PHE A 93 -16.31 4.14 -7.96
C PHE A 93 -17.07 3.87 -6.66
N ARG A 94 -18.38 3.58 -6.77
CA ARG A 94 -19.18 3.03 -5.67
C ARG A 94 -19.18 1.52 -5.69
N LYS A 95 -19.22 0.91 -6.88
CA LYS A 95 -19.06 -0.52 -7.10
C LYS A 95 -17.67 -0.86 -7.63
N LYS A 96 -17.23 -2.10 -7.44
CA LYS A 96 -15.95 -2.64 -7.91
C LYS A 96 -14.71 -1.87 -7.45
N ARG A 97 -14.77 -1.23 -6.28
CA ARG A 97 -13.63 -0.49 -5.69
C ARG A 97 -12.40 -1.38 -5.49
N GLY A 98 -12.61 -2.61 -5.03
CA GLY A 98 -11.54 -3.59 -4.81
C GLY A 98 -10.83 -3.95 -6.11
N LEU A 99 -11.58 -4.24 -7.16
CA LEU A 99 -11.03 -4.58 -8.47
C LEU A 99 -10.28 -3.39 -9.08
N VAL A 100 -10.86 -2.19 -9.05
CA VAL A 100 -10.22 -0.98 -9.60
C VAL A 100 -8.95 -0.63 -8.85
N MET A 101 -8.95 -0.75 -7.51
CA MET A 101 -7.76 -0.59 -6.69
C MET A 101 -6.68 -1.61 -7.07
N SER A 102 -7.08 -2.86 -7.28
CA SER A 102 -6.16 -3.93 -7.70
C SER A 102 -5.55 -3.66 -9.07
N ILE A 103 -6.33 -3.20 -10.04
CA ILE A 103 -5.84 -2.82 -11.39
C ILE A 103 -4.81 -1.69 -11.26
N ALA A 104 -5.09 -0.66 -10.47
CA ALA A 104 -4.14 0.43 -10.23
C ALA A 104 -2.83 -0.09 -9.60
N MET A 105 -2.92 -1.05 -8.66
CA MET A 105 -1.73 -1.64 -8.02
C MET A 105 -0.98 -2.62 -8.95
N VAL A 106 -1.66 -3.29 -9.87
CA VAL A 106 -1.01 -4.09 -10.93
C VAL A 106 -0.18 -3.20 -11.84
N GLY A 107 -0.67 -2.01 -12.18
CA GLY A 107 0.09 -1.02 -12.96
C GLY A 107 1.47 -0.70 -12.34
N SER A 108 1.57 -0.60 -11.02
CA SER A 108 2.86 -0.40 -10.35
C SER A 108 3.83 -1.59 -10.50
N SER A 109 3.32 -2.81 -10.50
CA SER A 109 4.13 -4.02 -10.69
C SER A 109 4.64 -4.14 -12.13
N ILE A 110 3.76 -3.90 -13.11
CA ILE A 110 4.12 -3.89 -14.54
C ILE A 110 5.16 -2.79 -14.80
N GLY A 111 4.90 -1.57 -14.28
CA GLY A 111 5.84 -0.46 -14.39
C GLY A 111 7.22 -0.79 -13.82
N GLY A 112 7.28 -1.38 -12.63
CA GLY A 112 8.52 -1.83 -12.02
C GLY A 112 9.26 -2.87 -12.88
N THR A 113 8.54 -3.86 -13.40
CA THR A 113 9.11 -4.94 -14.23
C THR A 113 9.70 -4.40 -15.54
N ILE A 114 9.03 -3.46 -16.19
CA ILE A 114 9.49 -2.88 -17.48
C ILE A 114 10.59 -1.83 -17.24
N LEU A 115 10.40 -0.94 -16.27
CA LEU A 115 11.31 0.20 -16.07
C LEU A 115 12.61 -0.19 -15.37
N SER A 116 12.62 -1.22 -14.50
CA SER A 116 13.83 -1.60 -13.77
C SER A 116 15.00 -1.98 -14.68
N PRO A 117 14.84 -2.86 -15.70
CA PRO A 117 15.94 -3.18 -16.61
C PRO A 117 16.34 -1.98 -17.49
N ILE A 118 15.38 -1.12 -17.90
CA ILE A 118 15.66 0.09 -18.66
C ILE A 118 16.53 1.05 -17.83
N ILE A 119 16.14 1.31 -16.59
CA ILE A 119 16.88 2.16 -15.65
C ILE A 119 18.25 1.55 -15.34
N GLY A 120 18.33 0.23 -15.12
CA GLY A 120 19.59 -0.46 -14.89
C GLY A 120 20.57 -0.32 -16.06
N ASN A 121 20.11 -0.53 -17.27
CA ASN A 121 20.92 -0.34 -18.49
C ASN A 121 21.34 1.13 -18.68
N LEU A 122 20.44 2.07 -18.37
CA LEU A 122 20.75 3.50 -18.48
C LEU A 122 21.81 3.92 -17.44
N ILE A 123 21.76 3.38 -16.23
CA ILE A 123 22.79 3.59 -15.20
C ILE A 123 24.12 3.02 -15.64
N ALA A 124 24.12 1.83 -16.23
CA ALA A 124 25.35 1.17 -16.69
C ALA A 124 26.01 1.89 -17.86
N SER A 125 25.21 2.44 -18.80
CA SER A 125 25.70 3.08 -20.02
C SER A 125 26.01 4.56 -19.87
N GLN A 126 25.19 5.32 -19.15
CA GLN A 126 25.23 6.79 -19.06
C GLN A 126 25.51 7.28 -17.63
N GLY A 127 25.56 6.39 -16.67
CA GLY A 127 25.73 6.72 -15.27
C GLY A 127 24.45 7.16 -14.56
N TRP A 128 24.50 7.12 -13.22
CA TRP A 128 23.33 7.37 -12.37
C TRP A 128 22.85 8.84 -12.43
N ARG A 129 23.75 9.82 -12.60
CA ARG A 129 23.39 11.24 -12.68
C ARG A 129 22.52 11.54 -13.89
N PHE A 130 22.90 11.02 -15.06
CA PHE A 130 22.11 11.13 -16.28
C PHE A 130 20.75 10.44 -16.11
N THR A 131 20.74 9.25 -15.53
CA THR A 131 19.52 8.47 -15.33
C THR A 131 18.51 9.20 -14.45
N TYR A 132 18.93 9.81 -13.32
CA TYR A 132 18.02 10.59 -12.47
C TYR A 132 17.48 11.83 -13.17
N LYS A 133 18.30 12.53 -13.98
CA LYS A 133 17.82 13.63 -14.83
C LYS A 133 16.78 13.17 -15.85
N ALA A 134 17.09 12.11 -16.58
CA ALA A 134 16.19 11.54 -17.58
C ALA A 134 14.86 11.09 -16.96
N VAL A 135 14.89 10.38 -15.84
CA VAL A 135 13.69 9.96 -15.11
C VAL A 135 12.87 11.15 -14.63
N GLY A 136 13.51 12.16 -14.04
CA GLY A 136 12.83 13.38 -13.58
C GLY A 136 12.13 14.12 -14.72
N ILE A 137 12.82 14.32 -15.86
CA ILE A 137 12.26 14.98 -17.03
C ILE A 137 11.14 14.14 -17.67
N THR A 138 11.35 12.84 -17.85
CA THR A 138 10.34 11.94 -18.45
C THR A 138 9.06 11.93 -17.61
N ARG A 139 9.19 11.83 -16.28
CA ARG A 139 8.04 11.93 -15.36
C ARG A 139 7.34 13.28 -15.49
N LEU A 140 8.08 14.38 -15.58
CA LEU A 140 7.52 15.73 -15.72
C LEU A 140 6.72 15.86 -17.03
N VAL A 141 7.30 15.42 -18.14
CA VAL A 141 6.70 15.57 -19.48
C VAL A 141 5.50 14.63 -19.68
N ILE A 142 5.51 13.44 -19.09
CA ILE A 142 4.43 12.45 -19.27
C ILE A 142 3.36 12.61 -18.18
N LEU A 143 3.75 12.59 -16.89
CA LEU A 143 2.79 12.48 -15.80
C LEU A 143 2.09 13.80 -15.49
N VAL A 144 2.77 14.93 -15.60
CA VAL A 144 2.15 16.24 -15.29
C VAL A 144 1.04 16.59 -16.28
N PRO A 145 1.23 16.51 -17.61
CA PRO A 145 0.14 16.72 -18.56
C PRO A 145 -0.99 15.71 -18.38
N LEU A 146 -0.68 14.42 -18.11
CA LEU A 146 -1.69 13.41 -17.86
C LEU A 146 -2.56 13.76 -16.64
N VAL A 147 -1.94 14.21 -15.54
CA VAL A 147 -2.68 14.63 -14.33
C VAL A 147 -3.52 15.87 -14.61
N LEU A 148 -2.99 16.85 -15.32
CA LEU A 148 -3.69 18.09 -15.66
C LEU A 148 -4.88 17.87 -16.57
N LEU A 149 -4.75 17.02 -17.59
CA LEU A 149 -5.74 16.86 -18.65
C LEU A 149 -6.79 15.79 -18.30
N VAL A 150 -6.35 14.67 -17.71
CA VAL A 150 -7.20 13.48 -17.53
C VAL A 150 -7.81 13.39 -16.13
N ILE A 151 -7.03 13.68 -15.08
CA ILE A 151 -7.49 13.46 -13.71
C ILE A 151 -8.44 14.56 -13.28
N ARG A 152 -9.63 14.18 -12.80
CA ARG A 152 -10.60 15.05 -12.14
C ARG A 152 -10.91 14.50 -10.75
N ARG A 153 -11.19 15.39 -9.81
CA ARG A 153 -11.39 15.01 -8.39
C ARG A 153 -12.63 14.15 -8.21
N THR A 154 -13.74 14.56 -8.80
CA THR A 154 -15.03 13.89 -8.64
C THR A 154 -15.75 13.75 -9.99
N PRO A 155 -16.64 12.76 -10.14
CA PRO A 155 -17.48 12.65 -11.34
C PRO A 155 -18.34 13.89 -11.58
N ALA A 156 -18.78 14.57 -10.51
CA ALA A 156 -19.57 15.80 -10.58
C ALA A 156 -18.83 16.93 -11.31
N ASP A 157 -17.51 16.97 -11.25
CA ASP A 157 -16.67 17.96 -11.95
C ASP A 157 -16.75 17.79 -13.49
N MET A 158 -17.27 16.64 -13.96
CA MET A 158 -17.51 16.32 -15.37
C MET A 158 -19.01 16.17 -15.70
N GLY A 159 -19.91 16.55 -14.79
CA GLY A 159 -21.34 16.38 -14.98
C GLY A 159 -21.82 14.92 -15.00
N THR A 160 -21.00 13.98 -14.51
CA THR A 160 -21.29 12.54 -14.48
C THR A 160 -21.49 12.05 -13.06
N LYS A 161 -22.07 10.84 -12.91
CA LYS A 161 -22.21 10.19 -11.60
C LYS A 161 -21.09 9.16 -11.37
N ALA A 162 -20.84 8.85 -10.10
CA ALA A 162 -19.89 7.78 -9.76
C ALA A 162 -20.37 6.42 -10.30
N TYR A 163 -19.44 5.61 -10.80
CA TYR A 163 -19.77 4.29 -11.34
C TYR A 163 -20.53 3.43 -10.30
N GLY A 164 -21.73 2.97 -10.69
CA GLY A 164 -22.62 2.20 -9.83
C GLY A 164 -23.57 3.02 -8.96
N ALA A 165 -23.67 4.34 -9.17
CA ALA A 165 -24.62 5.20 -8.45
C ALA A 165 -26.06 5.07 -8.97
N ASP A 166 -26.27 4.81 -10.26
CA ASP A 166 -27.60 4.77 -10.89
C ASP A 166 -28.40 3.48 -10.61
N GLU A 167 -27.70 2.37 -10.35
CA GLU A 167 -28.37 1.10 -10.01
C GLU A 167 -29.05 1.11 -8.62
N GLU A 168 -28.84 2.16 -7.84
CA GLU A 168 -29.53 2.37 -6.56
C GLU A 168 -30.99 2.85 -6.74
N GLY A 169 -31.35 3.35 -7.94
CA GLY A 169 -32.65 3.93 -8.22
C GLY A 169 -33.63 3.02 -8.98
N GLU A 170 -33.18 2.07 -9.78
CA GLU A 170 -34.03 1.37 -10.75
C GLU A 170 -34.52 -0.02 -10.35
N THR A 171 -33.88 -0.69 -9.43
CA THR A 171 -34.36 -1.99 -8.93
C THR A 171 -34.97 -1.84 -7.56
N GLY A 172 -36.31 -1.78 -7.47
CA GLY A 172 -37.09 -1.76 -6.21
C GLY A 172 -36.86 -2.98 -5.28
N LYS A 173 -35.89 -3.83 -5.57
CA LYS A 173 -35.18 -4.72 -4.65
C LYS A 173 -33.76 -4.17 -4.48
N ALA A 174 -33.65 -2.99 -3.88
CA ALA A 174 -32.38 -2.53 -3.36
C ALA A 174 -31.79 -3.68 -2.52
N ARG A 175 -30.74 -4.36 -3.06
CA ARG A 175 -29.77 -4.99 -2.19
C ARG A 175 -29.44 -3.88 -1.19
N LYS A 176 -29.92 -3.98 0.07
CA LYS A 176 -29.75 -2.97 1.12
C LYS A 176 -28.34 -2.44 0.95
N THR A 177 -28.20 -1.26 0.37
CA THR A 177 -26.92 -0.59 0.22
C THR A 177 -26.46 -0.46 1.65
N GLU A 178 -25.47 -1.25 2.02
CA GLU A 178 -25.00 -1.26 3.39
C GLU A 178 -24.62 0.18 3.69
N ARG A 179 -25.44 0.85 4.53
CA ARG A 179 -25.18 2.23 4.90
C ARG A 179 -23.75 2.34 5.37
N GLU A 180 -22.99 3.23 4.76
CA GLU A 180 -21.61 3.47 5.12
C GLU A 180 -21.58 4.19 6.47
N TRP A 181 -20.74 3.72 7.37
CA TRP A 181 -20.49 4.38 8.64
C TRP A 181 -19.58 5.59 8.43
N ASN A 182 -20.17 6.72 8.01
CA ASN A 182 -19.44 7.94 7.70
C ASN A 182 -19.04 8.69 8.98
N VAL A 183 -17.95 8.26 9.60
CA VAL A 183 -17.42 8.80 10.86
C VAL A 183 -16.23 9.73 10.59
N SER A 184 -16.10 10.80 11.39
CA SER A 184 -14.98 11.72 11.31
C SER A 184 -13.71 11.13 11.95
N LEU A 185 -12.52 11.58 11.49
CA LEU A 185 -11.25 11.16 12.08
C LEU A 185 -11.17 11.47 13.59
N LYS A 186 -11.74 12.60 14.03
CA LYS A 186 -11.74 12.98 15.46
C LYS A 186 -12.55 12.00 16.33
N GLU A 187 -13.68 11.53 15.81
CA GLU A 187 -14.55 10.58 16.51
C GLU A 187 -13.96 9.18 16.52
N VAL A 188 -13.44 8.73 15.37
CA VAL A 188 -12.94 7.36 15.24
C VAL A 188 -11.69 7.12 16.08
N LYS A 189 -10.82 8.11 16.24
CA LYS A 189 -9.63 8.02 17.09
C LYS A 189 -9.94 7.72 18.56
N LYS A 190 -11.14 8.07 19.03
CA LYS A 190 -11.58 7.79 20.40
C LYS A 190 -12.04 6.34 20.59
N LYS A 191 -12.23 5.59 19.51
CA LYS A 191 -12.73 4.21 19.56
C LYS A 191 -11.59 3.19 19.53
N PRO A 192 -11.55 2.21 20.45
CA PRO A 192 -10.49 1.19 20.49
C PRO A 192 -10.36 0.43 19.16
N MET A 193 -11.47 0.19 18.46
CA MET A 193 -11.46 -0.50 17.17
C MET A 193 -10.58 0.17 16.12
N PHE A 194 -10.45 1.51 16.17
CA PHE A 194 -9.58 2.23 15.24
C PHE A 194 -8.12 1.88 15.46
N TRP A 195 -7.68 1.84 16.70
CA TRP A 195 -6.31 1.49 17.03
C TRP A 195 -6.00 0.01 16.76
N CYS A 196 -6.98 -0.89 16.96
CA CYS A 196 -6.85 -2.27 16.51
C CYS A 196 -6.68 -2.35 14.98
N PHE A 197 -7.44 -1.54 14.22
CA PHE A 197 -7.28 -1.47 12.77
C PHE A 197 -5.91 -0.91 12.36
N VAL A 198 -5.45 0.15 13.01
CA VAL A 198 -4.11 0.73 12.81
C VAL A 198 -3.03 -0.30 13.08
N LEU A 199 -3.09 -1.00 14.22
CA LEU A 199 -2.14 -2.07 14.56
C LEU A 199 -2.19 -3.21 13.55
N GLY A 200 -3.38 -3.64 13.11
CA GLY A 200 -3.54 -4.65 12.08
C GLY A 200 -2.85 -4.26 10.77
N CYS A 201 -3.08 -3.04 10.28
CA CYS A 201 -2.44 -2.53 9.07
C CYS A 201 -0.92 -2.35 9.23
N THR A 202 -0.46 -1.95 10.41
CA THR A 202 0.98 -1.84 10.73
C THR A 202 1.66 -3.20 10.69
N LEU A 203 1.02 -4.21 11.27
CA LEU A 203 1.50 -5.60 11.24
C LEU A 203 1.51 -6.18 9.83
N ILE A 204 0.51 -5.87 8.98
CA ILE A 204 0.55 -6.25 7.56
C ILE A 204 1.83 -5.74 6.91
N SER A 205 2.16 -4.47 7.10
CA SER A 205 3.34 -3.86 6.47
C SER A 205 4.65 -4.35 7.10
N ALA A 206 4.70 -4.55 8.41
CA ALA A 206 5.86 -5.10 9.08
C ALA A 206 6.15 -6.54 8.61
N THR A 207 5.12 -7.38 8.51
CA THR A 207 5.26 -8.76 8.03
C THR A 207 5.51 -8.83 6.52
N ALA A 208 5.00 -7.88 5.72
CA ALA A 208 5.31 -7.79 4.30
C ALA A 208 6.80 -7.56 4.01
N ALA A 209 7.57 -7.00 4.97
CA ALA A 209 9.01 -6.85 4.86
C ALA A 209 9.77 -8.19 4.75
N VAL A 210 9.13 -9.33 5.02
CA VAL A 210 9.62 -10.70 4.71
C VAL A 210 10.14 -10.80 3.27
N ILE A 211 9.52 -10.09 2.32
CA ILE A 211 9.93 -10.09 0.92
C ILE A 211 11.41 -9.77 0.72
N THR A 212 11.99 -8.94 1.58
CA THR A 212 13.41 -8.54 1.51
C THR A 212 14.35 -9.63 1.98
N GLN A 213 13.87 -10.57 2.79
CA GLN A 213 14.67 -11.64 3.41
C GLN A 213 14.49 -13.00 2.73
N ILE A 214 13.46 -13.18 1.90
CA ILE A 214 13.21 -14.45 1.18
C ILE A 214 14.41 -14.89 0.34
N PRO A 215 15.03 -14.04 -0.51
CA PRO A 215 16.16 -14.48 -1.31
C PRO A 215 17.36 -14.97 -0.47
N ALA A 216 17.64 -14.27 0.64
CA ALA A 216 18.71 -14.66 1.55
C ALA A 216 18.41 -16.00 2.24
N SER A 217 17.17 -16.21 2.69
CA SER A 217 16.76 -17.47 3.32
C SER A 217 16.78 -18.67 2.36
N VAL A 218 16.48 -18.45 1.07
CA VAL A 218 16.59 -19.47 0.03
C VAL A 218 18.04 -19.88 -0.18
N MET A 219 18.97 -18.92 -0.23
CA MET A 219 20.42 -19.21 -0.33
C MET A 219 20.94 -19.92 0.92
N ASP A 220 20.50 -19.50 2.10
CA ASP A 220 20.87 -20.12 3.38
C ASP A 220 20.37 -21.59 3.49
N ALA A 221 19.26 -21.92 2.81
CA ALA A 221 18.76 -23.28 2.70
C ALA A 221 19.58 -24.18 1.75
N GLY A 222 20.64 -23.63 1.10
CA GLY A 222 21.54 -24.35 0.22
C GLY A 222 21.21 -24.27 -1.28
N TYR A 223 20.26 -23.42 -1.67
CA TYR A 223 19.95 -23.22 -3.10
C TYR A 223 20.87 -22.18 -3.75
N ALA A 224 21.09 -22.33 -5.05
CA ALA A 224 21.89 -21.39 -5.83
C ALA A 224 21.21 -19.99 -5.89
N THR A 225 22.03 -18.95 -6.04
CA THR A 225 21.57 -17.56 -6.20
C THR A 225 20.60 -17.41 -7.37
N THR A 226 20.81 -18.17 -8.46
CA THR A 226 19.91 -18.20 -9.62
C THR A 226 18.52 -18.74 -9.26
N THR A 227 18.45 -19.76 -8.41
CA THR A 227 17.20 -20.30 -7.90
C THR A 227 16.47 -19.26 -7.01
N ALA A 228 17.21 -18.60 -6.13
CA ALA A 228 16.64 -17.53 -5.29
C ALA A 228 16.05 -16.39 -6.14
N ALA A 229 16.75 -15.96 -7.18
CA ALA A 229 16.27 -14.95 -8.12
C ALA A 229 15.05 -15.42 -8.91
N SER A 230 15.02 -16.68 -9.35
CA SER A 230 13.87 -17.26 -10.07
C SER A 230 12.64 -17.35 -9.19
N ILE A 231 12.77 -17.73 -7.93
CA ILE A 231 11.70 -17.76 -6.94
C ILE A 231 11.18 -16.35 -6.66
N ALA A 232 12.08 -15.35 -6.56
CA ALA A 232 11.68 -13.95 -6.41
C ALA A 232 10.86 -13.47 -7.61
N SER A 233 11.28 -13.78 -8.81
CA SER A 233 10.53 -13.46 -10.04
C SER A 233 9.18 -14.17 -10.07
N LEU A 234 9.11 -15.43 -9.64
CA LEU A 234 7.90 -16.23 -9.65
C LEU A 234 6.84 -15.64 -8.73
N TYR A 235 7.15 -15.32 -7.46
CA TYR A 235 6.13 -14.75 -6.57
C TYR A 235 5.71 -13.33 -6.98
N LEU A 236 6.60 -12.52 -7.58
CA LEU A 236 6.24 -11.20 -8.12
C LEU A 236 5.32 -11.34 -9.34
N PHE A 237 5.56 -12.32 -10.21
CA PHE A 237 4.69 -12.61 -11.34
C PHE A 237 3.30 -13.06 -10.87
N ILE A 238 3.23 -13.96 -9.91
CA ILE A 238 1.96 -14.45 -9.34
C ILE A 238 1.23 -13.35 -8.56
N ALA A 239 1.93 -12.36 -8.00
CA ALA A 239 1.28 -11.22 -7.35
C ALA A 239 0.43 -10.37 -8.32
N ILE A 240 0.67 -10.41 -9.64
CA ILE A 240 -0.15 -9.71 -10.63
C ILE A 240 -1.59 -10.26 -10.63
N PRO A 241 -1.84 -11.54 -10.98
CA PRO A 241 -3.18 -12.11 -10.88
C PRO A 241 -3.68 -12.15 -9.43
N GLY A 242 -2.79 -12.32 -8.45
CA GLY A 242 -3.13 -12.31 -7.02
C GLY A 242 -3.84 -11.03 -6.59
N LYS A 243 -3.37 -9.86 -7.03
CA LYS A 243 -4.04 -8.57 -6.76
C LYS A 243 -5.44 -8.52 -7.34
N LEU A 244 -5.62 -8.98 -8.59
CA LEU A 244 -6.93 -8.98 -9.25
C LEU A 244 -7.92 -9.93 -8.55
N VAL A 245 -7.46 -11.13 -8.19
CA VAL A 245 -8.26 -12.10 -7.44
C VAL A 245 -8.67 -11.53 -6.09
N LEU A 246 -7.74 -10.94 -5.34
CA LEU A 246 -8.03 -10.34 -4.03
C LEU A 246 -9.05 -9.19 -4.17
N GLY A 247 -8.88 -8.30 -5.16
CA GLY A 247 -9.83 -7.23 -5.42
C GLY A 247 -11.23 -7.73 -5.79
N HIS A 248 -11.30 -8.78 -6.63
CA HIS A 248 -12.57 -9.44 -6.95
C HIS A 248 -13.23 -10.07 -5.71
N ILE A 249 -12.45 -10.69 -4.83
CA ILE A 249 -12.96 -11.25 -3.57
C ILE A 249 -13.54 -10.14 -2.67
N TYR A 250 -12.86 -9.00 -2.55
CA TYR A 250 -13.38 -7.85 -1.81
C TYR A 250 -14.72 -7.37 -2.34
N ASP A 251 -14.86 -7.29 -3.66
CA ASP A 251 -16.09 -6.78 -4.29
C ASP A 251 -17.25 -7.77 -4.28
N ARG A 252 -16.97 -9.08 -4.44
CA ARG A 252 -18.01 -10.12 -4.55
C ARG A 252 -18.42 -10.70 -3.20
N TYR A 253 -17.45 -10.97 -2.33
CA TYR A 253 -17.66 -11.70 -1.06
C TYR A 253 -17.48 -10.78 0.16
N GLY A 254 -17.10 -9.51 -0.06
CA GLY A 254 -16.97 -8.48 0.97
C GLY A 254 -15.65 -8.49 1.73
N VAL A 255 -15.49 -7.48 2.60
CA VAL A 255 -14.25 -7.17 3.32
C VAL A 255 -13.75 -8.34 4.16
N LYS A 256 -14.66 -9.05 4.85
CA LYS A 256 -14.30 -10.21 5.70
C LYS A 256 -13.62 -11.32 4.89
N ALA A 257 -14.18 -11.66 3.73
CA ALA A 257 -13.65 -12.73 2.88
C ALA A 257 -12.26 -12.35 2.32
N GLY A 258 -12.08 -11.10 1.90
CA GLY A 258 -10.79 -10.61 1.41
C GLY A 258 -9.70 -10.62 2.50
N ILE A 259 -10.03 -10.21 3.74
CA ILE A 259 -9.10 -10.30 4.88
C ILE A 259 -8.69 -11.76 5.12
N LEU A 260 -9.65 -12.66 5.20
CA LEU A 260 -9.36 -14.08 5.45
C LEU A 260 -8.54 -14.69 4.32
N PHE A 261 -8.92 -14.48 3.06
CA PHE A 261 -8.21 -15.04 1.93
C PHE A 261 -6.75 -14.56 1.90
N GLY A 262 -6.50 -13.25 1.90
CA GLY A 262 -5.16 -12.71 1.78
C GLY A 262 -4.25 -13.12 2.95
N ASN A 263 -4.77 -13.04 4.19
CA ASN A 263 -4.00 -13.42 5.37
C ASN A 263 -3.74 -14.93 5.44
N THR A 264 -4.69 -15.77 5.03
CA THR A 264 -4.48 -17.23 5.00
C THR A 264 -3.42 -17.60 3.97
N MET A 265 -3.45 -17.01 2.76
CA MET A 265 -2.40 -17.22 1.75
C MET A 265 -1.03 -16.79 2.27
N PHE A 266 -0.96 -15.62 2.91
CA PHE A 266 0.27 -15.13 3.52
C PHE A 266 0.77 -16.05 4.65
N PHE A 267 -0.11 -16.44 5.58
CA PHE A 267 0.23 -17.34 6.68
C PHE A 267 0.79 -18.67 6.17
N LEU A 268 0.08 -19.31 5.23
CA LEU A 268 0.53 -20.58 4.65
C LEU A 268 1.87 -20.44 3.93
N SER A 269 2.12 -19.30 3.25
CA SER A 269 3.41 -19.06 2.61
C SER A 269 4.56 -18.98 3.62
N VAL A 270 4.32 -18.36 4.79
CA VAL A 270 5.31 -18.27 5.88
C VAL A 270 5.56 -19.65 6.51
N ILE A 271 4.52 -20.48 6.64
CA ILE A 271 4.71 -21.88 7.08
C ILE A 271 5.57 -22.66 6.08
N CYS A 272 5.36 -22.47 4.77
CA CYS A 272 6.22 -23.10 3.76
C CYS A 272 7.68 -22.62 3.84
N LEU A 273 7.96 -21.39 4.29
CA LEU A 273 9.33 -20.91 4.53
C LEU A 273 10.05 -21.70 5.62
N ILE A 274 9.36 -22.23 6.60
CA ILE A 274 9.96 -23.08 7.65
C ILE A 274 10.48 -24.40 7.04
N PHE A 275 9.79 -24.91 6.01
CA PHE A 275 10.12 -26.18 5.33
C PHE A 275 10.86 -25.97 3.99
N ILE A 276 11.46 -24.80 3.78
CA ILE A 276 12.04 -24.37 2.50
C ILE A 276 13.16 -25.29 1.98
N LYS A 277 13.81 -26.07 2.83
CA LYS A 277 14.82 -27.08 2.44
C LYS A 277 14.26 -28.15 1.51
N HIS A 278 12.96 -28.40 1.52
CA HIS A 278 12.30 -29.32 0.61
C HIS A 278 11.78 -28.55 -0.62
N GLN A 279 12.26 -28.90 -1.78
CA GLN A 279 11.95 -28.21 -3.05
C GLN A 279 10.45 -27.98 -3.33
N PRO A 280 9.52 -28.90 -3.06
CA PRO A 280 8.09 -28.65 -3.25
C PRO A 280 7.56 -27.48 -2.42
N PHE A 281 8.02 -27.33 -1.17
CA PHE A 281 7.63 -26.21 -0.32
C PHE A 281 8.16 -24.87 -0.79
N LEU A 282 9.34 -24.85 -1.45
CA LEU A 282 9.90 -23.65 -2.05
C LEU A 282 8.99 -23.06 -3.14
N TYR A 283 8.51 -23.89 -4.07
CA TYR A 283 7.60 -23.44 -5.12
C TYR A 283 6.20 -23.13 -4.59
N LEU A 284 5.70 -23.97 -3.68
CA LEU A 284 4.42 -23.72 -3.02
C LEU A 284 4.42 -22.38 -2.26
N MET A 285 5.50 -22.09 -1.55
CA MET A 285 5.73 -20.80 -0.90
C MET A 285 5.63 -19.66 -1.90
N ALA A 286 6.29 -19.74 -3.06
CA ALA A 286 6.28 -18.68 -4.05
C ALA A 286 4.87 -18.41 -4.58
N ILE A 287 4.07 -19.46 -4.80
CA ILE A 287 2.68 -19.33 -5.24
C ILE A 287 1.83 -18.67 -4.16
N LEU A 288 1.86 -19.20 -2.94
CA LEU A 288 1.07 -18.71 -1.82
C LEU A 288 1.48 -17.27 -1.44
N PHE A 289 2.78 -16.97 -1.45
CA PHE A 289 3.30 -15.63 -1.17
C PHE A 289 2.87 -14.62 -2.22
N GLY A 290 2.86 -15.01 -3.49
CA GLY A 290 2.37 -14.16 -4.58
C GLY A 290 0.92 -13.71 -4.35
N PHE A 291 0.03 -14.61 -3.91
CA PHE A 291 -1.34 -14.24 -3.51
C PHE A 291 -1.39 -13.49 -2.19
N GLY A 292 -0.61 -13.90 -1.20
CA GLY A 292 -0.63 -13.35 0.16
C GLY A 292 -0.06 -11.94 0.26
N THR A 293 1.03 -11.62 -0.45
CA THR A 293 1.68 -10.30 -0.41
C THR A 293 0.78 -9.18 -0.94
N CYS A 294 -0.27 -9.51 -1.72
CA CYS A 294 -1.23 -8.55 -2.24
C CYS A 294 -1.99 -7.80 -1.13
N ILE A 295 -2.09 -8.38 0.07
CA ILE A 295 -2.75 -7.76 1.21
C ILE A 295 -2.08 -6.43 1.61
N GLY A 296 -0.76 -6.33 1.49
CA GLY A 296 -0.02 -5.11 1.83
C GLY A 296 -0.32 -3.92 0.94
N THR A 297 -0.75 -4.15 -0.31
CA THR A 297 -0.97 -3.07 -1.28
C THR A 297 -2.45 -2.77 -1.54
N VAL A 298 -3.31 -3.78 -1.54
CA VAL A 298 -4.74 -3.66 -1.92
C VAL A 298 -5.62 -3.49 -0.69
N SER A 299 -5.31 -4.16 0.42
CA SER A 299 -6.25 -4.29 1.54
C SER A 299 -6.44 -3.01 2.34
N ALA A 300 -5.37 -2.30 2.70
CA ALA A 300 -5.47 -1.13 3.56
C ALA A 300 -6.46 -0.07 3.02
N PRO A 301 -6.39 0.37 1.74
CA PRO A 301 -7.35 1.34 1.21
C PRO A 301 -8.77 0.78 1.11
N VAL A 302 -8.94 -0.48 0.67
CA VAL A 302 -10.26 -1.11 0.50
C VAL A 302 -10.94 -1.34 1.84
N ILE A 303 -10.23 -1.87 2.83
CA ILE A 303 -10.77 -2.10 4.17
C ILE A 303 -11.10 -0.77 4.86
N THR A 304 -10.28 0.26 4.69
CA THR A 304 -10.53 1.59 5.27
C THR A 304 -11.87 2.15 4.79
N SER A 305 -12.14 2.12 3.48
CA SER A 305 -13.43 2.56 2.94
C SER A 305 -14.59 1.67 3.40
N GLY A 306 -14.37 0.37 3.52
CA GLY A 306 -15.39 -0.59 3.97
C GLY A 306 -15.75 -0.52 5.45
N ILE A 307 -14.82 -0.07 6.31
CA ILE A 307 -15.03 0.07 7.76
C ILE A 307 -15.55 1.47 8.13
N PHE A 308 -14.91 2.53 7.61
CA PHE A 308 -15.14 3.91 8.06
C PHE A 308 -15.98 4.75 7.09
N GLY A 309 -16.34 4.18 5.94
CA GLY A 309 -17.08 4.86 4.89
C GLY A 309 -16.21 5.79 4.03
N THR A 310 -16.88 6.55 3.15
CA THR A 310 -16.19 7.32 2.10
C THR A 310 -16.11 8.81 2.38
N LYS A 311 -16.99 9.37 3.21
CA LYS A 311 -17.10 10.82 3.44
C LYS A 311 -15.82 11.45 3.99
N HIS A 312 -15.16 10.80 4.95
CA HIS A 312 -13.92 11.28 5.58
C HIS A 312 -12.72 10.38 5.24
N TYR A 313 -12.82 9.61 4.16
CA TYR A 313 -11.84 8.60 3.77
C TYR A 313 -10.42 9.16 3.67
N ALA A 314 -10.22 10.28 2.99
CA ALA A 314 -8.90 10.85 2.75
C ALA A 314 -8.16 11.20 4.06
N GLU A 315 -8.87 11.76 5.04
CA GLU A 315 -8.27 12.11 6.34
C GLU A 315 -7.93 10.87 7.16
N ILE A 316 -8.83 9.87 7.16
CA ILE A 316 -8.64 8.62 7.91
C ILE A 316 -7.51 7.81 7.29
N TYR A 317 -7.52 7.63 5.96
CA TYR A 317 -6.51 6.86 5.26
C TYR A 317 -5.13 7.53 5.29
N GLY A 318 -5.09 8.86 5.14
CA GLY A 318 -3.86 9.63 5.28
C GLY A 318 -3.24 9.50 6.67
N PHE A 319 -4.06 9.57 7.75
CA PHE A 319 -3.56 9.34 9.10
C PHE A 319 -3.12 7.89 9.32
N LEU A 320 -3.88 6.93 8.81
CA LEU A 320 -3.56 5.51 8.89
C LEU A 320 -2.20 5.21 8.23
N SER A 321 -1.91 5.80 7.07
CA SER A 321 -0.74 5.48 6.25
C SER A 321 0.61 5.77 6.94
N LEU A 322 0.62 6.61 7.98
CA LEU A 322 1.81 6.85 8.81
C LEU A 322 2.31 5.54 9.45
N PHE A 323 1.43 4.75 10.02
CA PHE A 323 1.80 3.59 10.84
C PHE A 323 2.30 2.39 10.03
N PRO A 324 1.67 1.98 8.91
CA PRO A 324 2.19 0.96 8.02
C PRO A 324 3.58 1.27 7.47
N SER A 325 3.87 2.54 7.17
CA SER A 325 5.20 2.95 6.69
C SER A 325 6.29 2.69 7.75
N VAL A 326 6.00 3.00 9.01
CA VAL A 326 6.89 2.68 10.14
C VAL A 326 7.00 1.17 10.33
N GLY A 327 5.88 0.44 10.23
CA GLY A 327 5.86 -1.02 10.33
C GLY A 327 6.77 -1.68 9.30
N TYR A 328 6.68 -1.27 8.02
CA TYR A 328 7.53 -1.78 6.95
C TYR A 328 9.02 -1.47 7.19
N ALA A 329 9.33 -0.26 7.63
CA ALA A 329 10.71 0.16 7.90
C ALA A 329 11.37 -0.66 9.01
N LEU A 330 10.60 -1.07 10.02
CA LEU A 330 11.10 -1.87 11.15
C LEU A 330 11.09 -3.38 10.87
N GLY A 331 10.20 -3.87 10.01
CA GLY A 331 9.99 -5.29 9.78
C GLY A 331 11.23 -6.02 9.25
N GLY A 332 11.89 -5.47 8.24
CA GLY A 332 13.11 -6.05 7.67
C GLY A 332 14.26 -6.20 8.68
N PRO A 333 14.66 -5.11 9.37
CA PRO A 333 15.67 -5.18 10.43
C PRO A 333 15.33 -6.16 11.56
N LEU A 334 14.06 -6.24 11.98
CA LEU A 334 13.65 -7.18 13.04
C LEU A 334 13.81 -8.65 12.61
N ILE A 335 13.47 -8.97 11.36
CA ILE A 335 13.67 -10.31 10.81
C ILE A 335 15.17 -10.64 10.70
N ALA A 336 15.97 -9.70 10.22
CA ALA A 336 17.42 -9.87 10.11
C ALA A 336 18.08 -10.05 11.48
N SER A 337 17.68 -9.24 12.48
CA SER A 337 18.19 -9.37 13.86
C SER A 337 17.85 -10.74 14.48
N ALA A 338 16.70 -11.31 14.17
CA ALA A 338 16.36 -12.66 14.64
C ALA A 338 17.29 -13.70 14.04
N TYR A 339 17.71 -13.55 12.78
CA TYR A 339 18.72 -14.40 12.16
C TYR A 339 20.11 -14.21 12.79
N ASP A 340 20.53 -12.96 13.00
CA ASP A 340 21.84 -12.65 13.60
C ASP A 340 21.99 -13.26 15.01
N LEU A 341 20.89 -13.29 15.79
CA LEU A 341 20.88 -13.85 17.14
C LEU A 341 20.83 -15.37 17.18
N THR A 342 20.24 -16.03 16.18
CA THR A 342 19.90 -17.46 16.25
C THR A 342 20.62 -18.31 15.21
N GLY A 343 21.23 -17.70 14.20
CA GLY A 343 21.86 -18.38 13.06
C GLY A 343 20.85 -19.06 12.12
N SER A 344 19.54 -18.75 12.28
CA SER A 344 18.48 -19.37 11.47
C SER A 344 17.28 -18.46 11.29
N TYR A 345 16.69 -18.48 10.09
CA TYR A 345 15.44 -17.78 9.82
C TYR A 345 14.20 -18.44 10.46
N ASN A 346 14.27 -19.68 10.94
CA ASN A 346 13.09 -20.41 11.42
C ASN A 346 12.33 -19.71 12.55
N ILE A 347 13.07 -19.12 13.52
CA ILE A 347 12.44 -18.38 14.61
C ILE A 347 11.76 -17.12 14.08
N ALA A 348 12.37 -16.41 13.14
CA ALA A 348 11.76 -15.26 12.48
C ALA A 348 10.45 -15.66 11.77
N TRP A 349 10.43 -16.78 11.06
CA TRP A 349 9.23 -17.26 10.37
C TRP A 349 8.11 -17.65 11.33
N ILE A 350 8.43 -18.29 12.47
CA ILE A 350 7.46 -18.60 13.51
C ILE A 350 6.84 -17.31 14.09
N ILE A 351 7.67 -16.31 14.38
CA ILE A 351 7.20 -15.01 14.89
C ILE A 351 6.29 -14.34 13.85
N VAL A 352 6.70 -14.30 12.57
CA VAL A 352 5.90 -13.70 11.49
C VAL A 352 4.57 -14.46 11.31
N ALA A 353 4.57 -15.79 11.40
CA ALA A 353 3.34 -16.60 11.37
C ALA A 353 2.41 -16.26 12.53
N ALA A 354 2.93 -16.15 13.76
CA ALA A 354 2.14 -15.74 14.93
C ALA A 354 1.57 -14.31 14.75
N LEU A 355 2.39 -13.35 14.28
CA LEU A 355 1.95 -11.99 14.00
C LEU A 355 0.88 -11.93 12.91
N SER A 356 0.92 -12.84 11.92
CA SER A 356 -0.11 -12.91 10.88
C SER A 356 -1.48 -13.33 11.42
N ILE A 357 -1.52 -14.17 12.44
CA ILE A 357 -2.76 -14.52 13.15
C ILE A 357 -3.27 -13.32 13.94
N VAL A 358 -2.39 -12.64 14.68
CA VAL A 358 -2.73 -11.44 15.47
C VAL A 358 -3.28 -10.33 14.59
N MET A 359 -2.61 -10.02 13.45
CA MET A 359 -3.10 -9.00 12.53
C MET A 359 -4.48 -9.36 11.96
N THR A 360 -4.72 -10.64 11.65
CA THR A 360 -6.02 -11.11 11.17
C THR A 360 -7.10 -10.88 12.22
N ALA A 361 -6.81 -11.22 13.48
CA ALA A 361 -7.74 -11.00 14.60
C ALA A 361 -8.08 -9.51 14.78
N PHE A 362 -7.09 -8.61 14.73
CA PHE A 362 -7.30 -7.17 14.84
C PHE A 362 -8.16 -6.61 13.70
N LEU A 363 -7.91 -7.02 12.45
CA LEU A 363 -8.69 -6.58 11.30
C LEU A 363 -10.14 -7.08 11.37
N LEU A 364 -10.34 -8.35 11.74
CA LEU A 364 -11.68 -8.94 11.88
C LEU A 364 -12.45 -8.33 13.06
N TYR A 365 -11.79 -8.06 14.17
CA TYR A 365 -12.38 -7.35 15.30
C TYR A 365 -12.88 -5.97 14.89
N SER A 366 -12.02 -5.17 14.23
CA SER A 366 -12.36 -3.84 13.76
C SER A 366 -13.53 -3.87 12.77
N TYR A 367 -13.54 -4.83 11.87
CA TYR A 367 -14.65 -5.03 10.94
C TYR A 367 -15.96 -5.41 11.66
N ARG A 368 -15.91 -6.34 12.64
CA ARG A 368 -17.10 -6.73 13.40
C ARG A 368 -17.71 -5.55 14.16
N VAL A 369 -16.88 -4.77 14.88
CA VAL A 369 -17.33 -3.61 15.65
C VAL A 369 -17.93 -2.55 14.73
N SER A 370 -17.33 -2.28 13.57
CA SER A 370 -17.89 -1.37 12.57
C SER A 370 -19.30 -1.79 12.16
N ARG A 371 -19.54 -3.07 11.90
CA ARG A 371 -20.88 -3.58 11.53
C ARG A 371 -21.91 -3.43 12.65
N VAL A 372 -21.51 -3.56 13.90
CA VAL A 372 -22.39 -3.27 15.04
C VAL A 372 -22.76 -1.79 15.08
N CYS A 373 -21.77 -0.89 14.95
CA CYS A 373 -22.01 0.55 14.94
C CYS A 373 -22.94 0.99 13.80
N ILE A 374 -22.80 0.40 12.60
CA ILE A 374 -23.70 0.69 11.47
C ILE A 374 -25.15 0.30 11.80
N LYS A 375 -25.35 -0.91 12.34
CA LYS A 375 -26.68 -1.39 12.73
C LYS A 375 -27.34 -0.54 13.84
N GLU A 376 -26.56 -0.02 14.77
CA GLU A 376 -27.07 0.86 15.83
C GLU A 376 -27.52 2.22 15.26
N GLN A 377 -26.74 2.78 14.31
CA GLN A 377 -27.15 4.00 13.63
C GLN A 377 -28.44 3.82 12.81
N GLU A 378 -28.61 2.68 12.16
CA GLU A 378 -29.82 2.34 11.43
C GLU A 378 -31.05 2.32 12.37
N LYS A 379 -30.94 1.64 13.51
CA LYS A 379 -32.02 1.57 14.51
C LYS A 379 -32.39 2.93 15.07
N THR A 380 -31.40 3.78 15.32
CA THR A 380 -31.62 5.14 15.84
C THR A 380 -32.30 6.03 14.79
N ALA A 381 -31.90 5.93 13.53
CA ALA A 381 -32.51 6.68 12.44
C ALA A 381 -33.97 6.25 12.17
N ASP A 382 -34.26 4.95 12.25
CA ASP A 382 -35.63 4.43 12.08
C ASP A 382 -36.54 4.82 13.25
N ARG A 383 -36.00 4.82 14.48
CA ARG A 383 -36.77 5.34 15.65
C ARG A 383 -37.09 6.83 15.51
N ALA A 384 -36.14 7.66 15.07
CA ALA A 384 -36.35 9.07 14.86
C ALA A 384 -37.43 9.35 13.79
N LYS A 385 -37.47 8.55 12.71
CA LYS A 385 -38.53 8.66 11.69
C LYS A 385 -39.92 8.29 12.22
N ASN A 386 -40.01 7.25 13.03
CA ASN A 386 -41.27 6.80 13.60
C ASN A 386 -41.81 7.76 14.69
N THR A 387 -40.96 8.61 15.27
CA THR A 387 -41.38 9.59 16.29
C THR A 387 -41.82 10.91 15.63
N MET A 388 -41.54 11.13 14.34
CA MET A 388 -41.94 12.29 13.55
C MET A 388 -43.22 12.07 12.72
N GLN A 389 -43.71 10.83 12.65
CA GLN A 389 -45.02 10.44 12.13
C GLN A 389 -46.06 10.34 13.28
#